data_6cae4c312e5064e1f321775bc8a207b9
#
_entry.id   6cae4c312e5064e1f321775bc8a207b9
#
_cell.length_a   1.000
_cell.length_b   1.000
_cell.length_c   1.000
_cell.angle_alpha   90.00
_cell.angle_beta   90.00
_cell.angle_gamma   90.00
#
_symmetry.space_group_name_H-M   'P 1'
#
loop_
_entity.id
_entity.type
_entity.pdbx_description
1 polymer ?
#
loop_
_entity_poly.entity_id
_entity_poly.type
_entity_poly.pdbx_seq_one_letter_code
_entity_poly.pdbx_strand_id
1 'polypeptide(L)'
;VRSNRIAMQADLMRISSALERIKAVQLTYAGAVVTATNIYGSEVYPIGSTGTAVLYNLVLGPSNASTAPTVTGALTTNWEISAIPANKQVGDGLMKLNSLGQSCWNKGVDTSCDVTVQTQSWRNR
;
A
#
# COMPACT_ATOMS: atom_id res chain seq x y z
N VAL A 1 -7.42 -0.59 15.91
CA VAL A 1 -8.04 -0.15 14.67
C VAL A 1 -7.43 1.14 14.18
N ARG A 2 -7.71 2.28 14.83
CA ARG A 2 -7.14 3.56 14.35
C ARG A 2 -5.60 3.59 14.48
N SER A 3 -5.07 3.13 15.57
CA SER A 3 -3.62 3.13 15.77
C SER A 3 -2.92 2.20 14.79
N ASN A 4 -3.51 1.06 14.47
CA ASN A 4 -2.98 0.15 13.45
C ASN A 4 -3.03 0.78 12.07
N ARG A 5 -4.10 1.52 11.74
CA ARG A 5 -4.20 2.23 10.47
C ARG A 5 -3.10 3.28 10.33
N ILE A 6 -2.86 4.07 11.37
CA ILE A 6 -1.82 5.11 11.35
C ILE A 6 -0.43 4.47 11.19
N ALA A 7 -0.16 3.37 11.90
CA ALA A 7 1.09 2.64 11.77
C ALA A 7 1.25 2.07 10.36
N MET A 8 0.17 1.55 9.76
CA MET A 8 0.22 1.03 8.38
C MET A 8 0.48 2.15 7.37
N GLN A 9 -0.13 3.33 7.57
CA GLN A 9 0.15 4.49 6.71
C GLN A 9 1.63 4.88 6.77
N ALA A 10 2.23 4.86 7.95
CA ALA A 10 3.65 5.15 8.10
C ALA A 10 4.52 4.12 7.37
N ASP A 11 4.16 2.84 7.44
CA ASP A 11 4.88 1.78 6.74
C ASP A 11 4.73 1.88 5.22
N LEU A 12 3.55 2.27 4.73
CA LEU A 12 3.36 2.53 3.30
C LEU A 12 4.25 3.68 2.83
N MET A 13 4.42 4.72 3.62
CA MET A 13 5.34 5.81 3.30
C MET A 13 6.80 5.35 3.27
N ARG A 14 7.19 4.42 4.14
CA ARG A 14 8.52 3.80 4.11
C ARG A 14 8.74 3.03 2.82
N ILE A 15 7.74 2.28 2.38
CA ILE A 15 7.79 1.54 1.11
C ILE A 15 7.95 2.51 -0.05
N SER A 16 7.19 3.60 -0.05
CA SER A 16 7.31 4.65 -1.06
C SER A 16 8.74 5.20 -1.12
N SER A 17 9.34 5.53 0.02
CA SER A 17 10.71 6.03 0.07
C SER A 17 11.72 5.04 -0.48
N ALA A 18 11.54 3.75 -0.18
CA ALA A 18 12.41 2.69 -0.69
C ALA A 18 12.31 2.56 -2.21
N LEU A 19 11.09 2.63 -2.75
CA LEU A 19 10.87 2.56 -4.19
C LEU A 19 11.48 3.77 -4.91
N GLU A 20 11.36 4.97 -4.35
CA GLU A 20 11.94 6.15 -4.96
C GLU A 20 13.47 6.11 -4.96
N ARG A 21 14.08 5.52 -3.92
CA ARG A 21 15.54 5.32 -3.91
C ARG A 21 15.98 4.37 -5.02
N ILE A 22 15.23 3.30 -5.25
CA ILE A 22 15.54 2.35 -6.33
C ILE A 22 15.46 3.05 -7.67
N LYS A 23 14.41 3.84 -7.90
CA LYS A 23 14.26 4.58 -9.16
C LYS A 23 15.40 5.58 -9.35
N ALA A 24 15.83 6.26 -8.29
CA ALA A 24 16.92 7.23 -8.37
C ALA A 24 18.22 6.59 -8.82
N VAL A 25 18.45 5.32 -8.47
CA VAL A 25 19.68 4.60 -8.84
C VAL A 25 19.52 3.88 -10.18
N GLN A 26 18.41 3.20 -10.39
CA GLN A 26 18.20 2.33 -11.57
C GLN A 26 17.39 2.98 -12.69
N LEU A 27 16.80 4.15 -12.43
CA LEU A 27 15.93 4.88 -13.36
C LEU A 27 14.64 4.13 -13.70
N THR A 28 14.33 3.06 -12.96
CA THR A 28 13.13 2.26 -13.15
C THR A 28 12.76 1.55 -11.84
N TYR A 29 11.52 1.17 -11.71
CA TYR A 29 11.06 0.31 -10.60
C TYR A 29 11.13 -1.18 -10.95
N ALA A 30 11.59 -1.55 -12.14
CA ALA A 30 11.58 -2.93 -12.59
C ALA A 30 12.29 -3.84 -11.60
N GLY A 31 11.68 -4.98 -11.28
CA GLY A 31 12.20 -5.95 -10.34
C GLY A 31 11.88 -5.68 -8.88
N ALA A 32 11.29 -4.54 -8.53
CA ALA A 32 10.92 -4.23 -7.13
C ALA A 32 9.71 -5.06 -6.71
N VAL A 33 9.78 -5.66 -5.53
CA VAL A 33 8.67 -6.42 -4.93
C VAL A 33 8.61 -6.10 -3.44
N VAL A 34 7.41 -6.13 -2.87
CA VAL A 34 7.21 -5.76 -1.47
C VAL A 34 7.90 -6.72 -0.50
N THR A 35 8.13 -7.96 -0.89
CA THR A 35 8.80 -8.95 -0.05
C THR A 35 10.31 -8.78 0.00
N ALA A 36 10.90 -7.98 -0.89
CA ALA A 36 12.34 -7.71 -0.86
C ALA A 36 12.71 -6.92 0.40
N THR A 37 13.79 -7.31 1.07
CA THR A 37 14.19 -6.68 2.34
C THR A 37 14.56 -5.20 2.19
N ASN A 38 15.00 -4.80 1.02
CA ASN A 38 15.32 -3.39 0.73
C ASN A 38 14.07 -2.55 0.42
N ILE A 39 12.89 -3.16 0.29
CA ILE A 39 11.61 -2.48 0.14
C ILE A 39 10.87 -2.54 1.48
N TYR A 40 10.34 -3.71 1.85
CA TYR A 40 9.62 -3.88 3.11
C TYR A 40 9.96 -5.19 3.82
N GLY A 41 10.14 -6.27 3.06
CA GLY A 41 10.49 -7.57 3.60
C GLY A 41 9.29 -8.46 3.92
N SER A 42 8.08 -8.04 3.59
CA SER A 42 6.87 -8.80 3.89
C SER A 42 5.72 -8.35 3.01
N GLU A 43 4.81 -9.26 2.71
CA GLU A 43 3.55 -8.92 2.03
C GLU A 43 2.38 -8.82 3.01
N VAL A 44 2.66 -8.83 4.32
CA VAL A 44 1.66 -8.69 5.38
C VAL A 44 2.15 -7.72 6.44
N TYR A 45 1.21 -7.10 7.15
CA TYR A 45 1.50 -6.26 8.31
C TYR A 45 0.79 -6.85 9.53
N PRO A 46 1.43 -7.00 10.67
CA PRO A 46 2.86 -6.73 10.95
C PRO A 46 3.80 -7.66 10.16
N ILE A 47 5.03 -7.22 9.97
CA ILE A 47 6.04 -7.97 9.22
C ILE A 47 6.21 -9.35 9.84
N GLY A 48 6.12 -10.38 8.98
CA GLY A 48 6.30 -11.77 9.41
C GLY A 48 5.12 -12.39 10.14
N SER A 49 4.00 -11.66 10.29
CA SER A 49 2.81 -12.21 10.94
C SER A 49 2.14 -13.27 10.09
N THR A 50 1.40 -14.17 10.73
CA THR A 50 0.67 -15.26 10.07
C THR A 50 -0.71 -15.43 10.69
N GLY A 51 -1.62 -16.07 9.96
CA GLY A 51 -2.95 -16.41 10.46
C GLY A 51 -3.73 -15.19 10.92
N THR A 52 -4.29 -15.26 12.12
CA THR A 52 -5.13 -14.19 12.67
C THR A 52 -4.33 -12.98 13.17
N ALA A 53 -3.00 -13.08 13.24
CA ALA A 53 -2.15 -11.95 13.61
C ALA A 53 -1.97 -10.96 12.47
N VAL A 54 -2.27 -11.34 11.22
CA VAL A 54 -2.19 -10.45 10.06
C VAL A 54 -3.27 -9.39 10.16
N LEU A 55 -2.87 -8.11 10.10
CA LEU A 55 -3.80 -6.98 10.15
C LEU A 55 -4.05 -6.37 8.77
N TYR A 56 -3.08 -6.44 7.88
CA TYR A 56 -3.21 -5.98 6.50
C TYR A 56 -2.47 -6.92 5.57
N ASN A 57 -3.05 -7.15 4.38
CA ASN A 57 -2.36 -7.78 3.27
C ASN A 57 -1.89 -6.68 2.33
N LEU A 58 -0.63 -6.73 1.91
CA LEU A 58 -0.02 -5.72 1.05
C LEU A 58 0.11 -6.27 -0.36
N VAL A 59 -0.33 -5.49 -1.34
CA VAL A 59 -0.24 -5.85 -2.76
C VAL A 59 0.44 -4.71 -3.50
N LEU A 60 1.58 -4.98 -4.11
CA LEU A 60 2.36 -4.02 -4.89
C LEU A 60 2.28 -4.42 -6.37
N GLY A 61 1.91 -3.48 -7.22
CA GLY A 61 1.81 -3.72 -8.65
C GLY A 61 1.83 -2.42 -9.43
N PRO A 62 1.67 -2.49 -10.76
CA PRO A 62 1.62 -1.28 -11.57
C PRO A 62 0.38 -0.46 -11.25
N SER A 63 0.52 0.86 -11.32
CA SER A 63 -0.59 1.78 -11.10
C SER A 63 -1.60 1.64 -12.23
N ASN A 64 -2.89 1.69 -11.87
CA ASN A 64 -3.97 1.67 -12.85
C ASN A 64 -5.09 2.62 -12.41
N ALA A 65 -6.08 2.83 -13.26
CA ALA A 65 -7.18 3.75 -12.97
C ALA A 65 -8.30 3.11 -12.15
N SER A 66 -8.16 1.86 -11.74
CA SER A 66 -9.20 1.14 -10.99
C SER A 66 -9.26 1.62 -9.54
N THR A 67 -10.46 1.64 -8.96
CA THR A 67 -10.66 1.86 -7.52
C THR A 67 -10.54 0.56 -6.74
N ALA A 68 -10.53 -0.60 -7.41
CA ALA A 68 -10.35 -1.90 -6.77
C ALA A 68 -8.94 -2.02 -6.18
N PRO A 69 -8.70 -2.99 -5.27
CA PRO A 69 -7.35 -3.21 -4.76
C PRO A 69 -6.34 -3.46 -5.87
N THR A 70 -5.10 -3.04 -5.64
CA THR A 70 -4.00 -3.20 -6.59
C THR A 70 -3.85 -4.68 -6.98
N VAL A 71 -3.57 -4.92 -8.25
CA VAL A 71 -3.28 -6.26 -8.76
C VAL A 71 -1.76 -6.42 -8.83
N THR A 72 -1.25 -7.52 -8.28
CA THR A 72 0.18 -7.83 -8.32
C THR A 72 0.67 -7.91 -9.77
N GLY A 73 1.80 -7.30 -10.05
CA GLY A 73 2.39 -7.33 -11.38
C GLY A 73 3.78 -6.73 -11.38
N ALA A 74 4.49 -6.89 -12.50
CA ALA A 74 5.82 -6.33 -12.67
C ALA A 74 5.76 -4.81 -12.76
N LEU A 75 6.67 -4.13 -12.05
CA LEU A 75 6.77 -2.68 -12.08
C LEU A 75 7.70 -2.23 -13.22
N THR A 76 7.40 -1.08 -13.80
CA THR A 76 8.25 -0.43 -14.81
C THR A 76 8.42 1.05 -14.48
N THR A 77 7.48 1.90 -14.88
CA THR A 77 7.58 3.36 -14.73
C THR A 77 6.74 3.90 -13.57
N ASN A 78 5.86 3.08 -13.00
CA ASN A 78 5.00 3.49 -11.90
C ASN A 78 4.74 2.30 -10.96
N TRP A 79 4.14 2.61 -9.83
CA TRP A 79 3.74 1.59 -8.84
C TRP A 79 2.52 2.06 -8.07
N GLU A 80 1.82 1.08 -7.51
CA GLU A 80 0.71 1.31 -6.60
C GLU A 80 0.75 0.21 -5.54
N ILE A 81 0.54 0.57 -4.29
CA ILE A 81 0.44 -0.41 -3.21
C ILE A 81 -0.88 -0.26 -2.49
N SER A 82 -1.52 -1.39 -2.21
CA SER A 82 -2.76 -1.46 -1.42
C SER A 82 -2.48 -2.15 -0.10
N ALA A 83 -3.07 -1.65 0.97
CA ALA A 83 -3.12 -2.31 2.28
C ALA A 83 -4.57 -2.72 2.51
N ILE A 84 -4.82 -4.02 2.44
CA ILE A 84 -6.16 -4.60 2.51
C ILE A 84 -6.39 -5.08 3.95
N PRO A 85 -7.36 -4.52 4.68
CA PRO A 85 -7.62 -4.94 6.06
C PRO A 85 -7.93 -6.43 6.16
N ALA A 86 -7.41 -7.07 7.19
CA ALA A 86 -7.61 -8.48 7.47
C ALA A 86 -7.85 -8.70 8.96
N ASN A 87 -8.51 -9.79 9.32
CA ASN A 87 -8.74 -10.19 10.71
C ASN A 87 -9.35 -9.04 11.54
N LYS A 88 -8.65 -8.54 12.56
CA LYS A 88 -9.17 -7.48 13.44
C LYS A 88 -9.37 -6.14 12.76
N GLN A 89 -8.73 -5.90 11.61
CA GLN A 89 -8.85 -4.66 10.87
C GLN A 89 -9.93 -4.69 9.79
N VAL A 90 -10.55 -5.83 9.54
CA VAL A 90 -11.65 -5.92 8.55
C VAL A 90 -12.71 -4.87 8.85
N GLY A 91 -13.09 -4.12 7.82
CA GLY A 91 -14.07 -3.04 7.94
C GLY A 91 -13.45 -1.66 8.20
N ASP A 92 -12.14 -1.57 8.46
CA ASP A 92 -11.50 -0.27 8.69
C ASP A 92 -11.35 0.55 7.40
N GLY A 93 -11.22 -0.11 6.26
CA GLY A 93 -11.15 0.55 4.97
C GLY A 93 -9.85 0.27 4.22
N LEU A 94 -9.96 0.15 2.91
CA LEU A 94 -8.81 -0.04 2.03
C LEU A 94 -7.94 1.21 1.99
N MET A 95 -6.63 1.04 2.02
CA MET A 95 -5.66 2.12 1.84
C MET A 95 -4.83 1.89 0.60
N LYS A 96 -4.51 2.96 -0.10
CA LYS A 96 -3.63 2.92 -1.28
C LYS A 96 -2.65 4.10 -1.27
N LEU A 97 -1.49 3.86 -1.89
CA LEU A 97 -0.49 4.89 -2.16
C LEU A 97 0.14 4.57 -3.51
N ASN A 98 0.43 5.59 -4.32
CA ASN A 98 1.03 5.37 -5.64
C ASN A 98 2.25 6.25 -5.88
N SER A 99 2.89 6.05 -7.05
CA SER A 99 4.14 6.73 -7.42
C SER A 99 3.98 8.24 -7.60
N LEU A 100 2.75 8.72 -7.77
CA LEU A 100 2.47 10.16 -7.88
C LEU A 100 2.29 10.81 -6.50
N GLY A 101 2.43 10.05 -5.41
CA GLY A 101 2.20 10.54 -4.08
C GLY A 101 0.73 10.65 -3.70
N GLN A 102 -0.16 10.15 -4.54
CA GLN A 102 -1.59 10.12 -4.24
C GLN A 102 -1.88 8.99 -3.26
N SER A 103 -2.73 9.27 -2.29
CA SER A 103 -3.11 8.31 -1.27
C SER A 103 -4.62 8.31 -1.07
N CYS A 104 -5.14 7.22 -0.54
CA CYS A 104 -6.54 7.15 -0.16
C CYS A 104 -6.76 6.20 1.01
N TRP A 105 -7.83 6.45 1.73
CA TRP A 105 -8.39 5.56 2.74
C TRP A 105 -9.91 5.66 2.64
N ASN A 106 -10.55 4.56 2.28
CA ASN A 106 -11.99 4.52 2.12
C ASN A 106 -12.63 3.96 3.39
N LYS A 107 -12.96 4.83 4.32
CA LYS A 107 -13.46 4.47 5.65
C LYS A 107 -14.63 3.49 5.56
N GLY A 108 -14.47 2.33 6.19
CA GLY A 108 -15.52 1.31 6.27
C GLY A 108 -15.67 0.44 5.03
N VAL A 109 -14.89 0.69 3.97
CA VAL A 109 -14.99 -0.07 2.71
C VAL A 109 -13.62 -0.65 2.36
N ASP A 110 -13.51 -1.99 2.38
CA ASP A 110 -12.24 -2.70 2.18
C ASP A 110 -12.00 -3.08 0.71
N THR A 111 -12.97 -2.85 -0.17
CA THR A 111 -12.94 -3.38 -1.55
C THR A 111 -12.66 -2.33 -2.62
N SER A 112 -12.62 -1.06 -2.25
CA SER A 112 -12.32 0.01 -3.20
C SER A 112 -11.74 1.22 -2.48
N CYS A 113 -10.92 1.99 -3.21
CA CYS A 113 -10.31 3.21 -2.70
C CYS A 113 -9.87 4.06 -3.89
N ASP A 114 -10.29 5.31 -3.93
CA ASP A 114 -10.03 6.20 -5.06
C ASP A 114 -9.02 7.28 -4.66
N VAL A 115 -7.80 7.19 -5.18
CA VAL A 115 -6.72 8.14 -4.89
C VAL A 115 -6.97 9.53 -5.47
N THR A 116 -7.94 9.67 -6.38
CA THR A 116 -8.27 10.97 -6.97
C THR A 116 -9.31 11.74 -6.16
N VAL A 117 -9.95 11.11 -5.18
CA VAL A 117 -10.96 11.75 -4.33
C VAL A 117 -10.31 12.37 -3.11
N GLN A 118 -10.37 13.70 -3.00
CA GLN A 118 -9.70 14.42 -1.91
C GLN A 118 -10.20 14.00 -0.53
N THR A 119 -11.49 13.73 -0.40
CA THR A 119 -12.06 13.32 0.90
C THR A 119 -11.53 11.97 1.38
N GLN A 120 -10.93 11.18 0.48
CA GLN A 120 -10.30 9.90 0.84
C GLN A 120 -8.78 10.03 1.01
N SER A 121 -8.19 11.18 0.73
CA SER A 121 -6.76 11.39 0.92
C SER A 121 -6.40 11.35 2.40
N TRP A 122 -5.25 10.77 2.73
CA TRP A 122 -4.75 10.72 4.10
C TRP A 122 -4.57 12.10 4.71
N ARG A 123 -4.25 13.10 3.89
CA ARG A 123 -3.99 14.47 4.35
C ARG A 123 -5.25 15.17 4.86
N ASN A 124 -6.41 14.68 4.50
CA ASN A 124 -7.69 15.27 4.87
C ASN A 124 -8.36 14.53 6.03
N ARG A 125 -7.63 13.69 6.78
CA ARG A 125 -8.16 12.86 7.88
C ARG A 125 -7.88 13.42 9.25
#